data_5fbbb1bc212381d0cc9f2a2e0ace8c87
#
_entry.id   5fbbb1bc212381d0cc9f2a2e0ace8c87
#
_cell.length_a   1.000
_cell.length_b   1.000
_cell.length_c   1.000
_cell.angle_alpha   90.00
_cell.angle_beta   90.00
_cell.angle_gamma   90.00
#
_symmetry.space_group_name_H-M   'P 1'
#
loop_
_entity.id
_entity.type
_entity.pdbx_description
1 polymer ?
#
loop_
_entity_poly.entity_id
_entity_poly.type
_entity_poly.pdbx_seq_one_letter_code
_entity_poly.pdbx_strand_id
1 'polypeptide(L)'
;MKIGIVGYQGSGRSTLFEWLTGVAPNPAHHHETQIATAAIVDPRVAELCQIYQPKKITHAHLEIVDTPGLSRSHEGSAAKLAKIREAGCLVLVVAAFDGSDAAADMVRFDEDLLLADLDVVTGRIERLRDQIKKPRPNREELDKELALLEPLLATLESGRPLHQEELSVEQARAIRSFQLFSEKPRLIVVNVADDDADTDRFAAHAPPGVELAAVSLNLQLGLAKMPDDEREEFCREMGLRPMDREALIRRIMNASEQMLFFTAGEKEVRTWLIRKGGTAVEAAGGIHTDLAHGFIRAEVMTVADLMRLGSEREVKAHNLMRKEHKEYVIQDGDVLFIQHNS
;
A
#
# COMPACT_ATOMS: atom_id res chain seq x y z
N MET A 1 -6.12 -4.73 1.93
CA MET A 1 -5.88 -4.10 0.62
C MET A 1 -4.69 -4.79 -0.02
N LYS A 2 -4.77 -5.15 -1.31
CA LYS A 2 -3.68 -5.78 -2.06
C LYS A 2 -2.65 -4.74 -2.50
N ILE A 3 -1.38 -5.03 -2.30
CA ILE A 3 -0.23 -4.23 -2.76
C ILE A 3 0.35 -4.94 -3.99
N GLY A 4 0.22 -4.34 -5.16
CA GLY A 4 0.74 -4.91 -6.41
C GLY A 4 2.19 -4.51 -6.66
N ILE A 5 3.10 -5.48 -6.74
CA ILE A 5 4.44 -5.24 -7.26
C ILE A 5 4.37 -5.22 -8.77
N VAL A 6 4.70 -4.09 -9.37
CA VAL A 6 4.54 -3.81 -10.79
C VAL A 6 5.85 -3.36 -11.42
N GLY A 7 5.94 -3.38 -12.75
CA GLY A 7 7.12 -2.94 -13.50
C GLY A 7 7.33 -3.74 -14.77
N TYR A 8 8.37 -3.38 -15.52
CA TYR A 8 8.73 -4.11 -16.74
C TYR A 8 9.34 -5.49 -16.46
N GLN A 9 9.34 -6.36 -17.45
CA GLN A 9 10.01 -7.66 -17.36
C GLN A 9 11.50 -7.45 -17.06
N GLY A 10 12.05 -8.25 -16.14
CA GLY A 10 13.45 -8.17 -15.74
C GLY A 10 13.78 -7.11 -14.70
N SER A 11 12.84 -6.27 -14.23
CA SER A 11 13.15 -5.21 -13.26
C SER A 11 13.50 -5.68 -11.84
N GLY A 12 13.25 -6.95 -11.50
CA GLY A 12 13.49 -7.47 -10.15
C GLY A 12 12.24 -7.60 -9.27
N ARG A 13 11.03 -7.49 -9.85
CA ARG A 13 9.75 -7.59 -9.12
C ARG A 13 9.64 -8.85 -8.28
N SER A 14 9.86 -10.02 -8.87
CA SER A 14 9.77 -11.30 -8.17
C SER A 14 10.88 -11.47 -7.11
N THR A 15 12.03 -10.82 -7.29
CA THR A 15 13.09 -10.73 -6.27
C THR A 15 12.63 -9.89 -5.07
N LEU A 16 11.98 -8.74 -5.33
CA LEU A 16 11.37 -7.92 -4.28
C LEU A 16 10.27 -8.69 -3.55
N PHE A 17 9.41 -9.39 -4.28
CA PHE A 17 8.35 -10.21 -3.69
C PHE A 17 8.93 -11.27 -2.74
N GLU A 18 9.93 -12.03 -3.18
CA GLU A 18 10.59 -13.04 -2.36
C GLU A 18 11.25 -12.42 -1.13
N TRP A 19 11.95 -11.30 -1.30
CA TRP A 19 12.62 -10.63 -0.18
C TRP A 19 11.64 -10.11 0.87
N LEU A 20 10.50 -9.52 0.45
CA LEU A 20 9.49 -8.99 1.38
C LEU A 20 8.71 -10.09 2.09
N THR A 21 8.38 -11.18 1.40
CA THR A 21 7.44 -12.20 1.89
C THR A 21 8.13 -13.48 2.40
N GLY A 22 9.37 -13.72 1.99
CA GLY A 22 10.07 -14.99 2.22
C GLY A 22 9.57 -16.14 1.33
N VAL A 23 8.65 -15.88 0.38
CA VAL A 23 8.06 -16.89 -0.50
C VAL A 23 8.72 -16.82 -1.86
N ALA A 24 9.39 -17.89 -2.27
CA ALA A 24 10.03 -17.96 -3.58
C ALA A 24 9.00 -17.90 -4.71
N PRO A 25 9.29 -17.17 -5.81
CA PRO A 25 8.45 -17.15 -7.00
C PRO A 25 8.31 -18.56 -7.59
N ASN A 26 7.10 -18.92 -8.03
CA ASN A 26 6.88 -20.20 -8.68
C ASN A 26 7.27 -20.15 -10.17
N PRO A 27 8.34 -20.84 -10.61
CA PRO A 27 8.79 -20.79 -12.00
C PRO A 27 7.77 -21.33 -13.02
N ALA A 28 6.85 -22.20 -12.61
CA ALA A 28 5.83 -22.77 -13.49
C ALA A 28 4.70 -21.78 -13.82
N HIS A 29 4.59 -20.67 -13.09
CA HIS A 29 3.48 -19.72 -13.17
C HIS A 29 3.92 -18.29 -13.48
N HIS A 30 4.95 -18.08 -14.31
CA HIS A 30 5.48 -16.76 -14.68
C HIS A 30 4.44 -15.76 -15.24
N HIS A 31 3.27 -16.26 -15.67
CA HIS A 31 2.18 -15.46 -16.21
C HIS A 31 1.00 -15.33 -15.24
N GLU A 32 1.06 -15.96 -14.08
CA GLU A 32 0.04 -15.91 -13.05
C GLU A 32 0.43 -14.95 -11.92
N THR A 33 -0.58 -14.47 -11.22
CA THR A 33 -0.39 -13.61 -10.04
C THR A 33 -0.09 -14.50 -8.84
N GLN A 34 1.02 -14.25 -8.15
CA GLN A 34 1.31 -14.91 -6.89
C GLN A 34 1.01 -13.96 -5.73
N ILE A 35 0.38 -14.47 -4.67
CA ILE A 35 -0.01 -13.69 -3.49
C ILE A 35 0.65 -14.28 -2.26
N ALA A 36 1.27 -13.43 -1.45
CA ALA A 36 1.79 -13.80 -0.14
C ALA A 36 1.67 -12.63 0.83
N THR A 37 1.93 -12.86 2.11
CA THR A 37 1.81 -11.84 3.14
C THR A 37 3.18 -11.46 3.69
N ALA A 38 3.38 -10.16 3.96
CA ALA A 38 4.53 -9.62 4.66
C ALA A 38 4.09 -9.06 6.01
N ALA A 39 4.69 -9.53 7.09
CA ALA A 39 4.39 -9.04 8.44
C ALA A 39 4.91 -7.61 8.62
N ILE A 40 4.13 -6.76 9.27
CA ILE A 40 4.53 -5.40 9.62
C ILE A 40 5.05 -5.42 11.05
N VAL A 41 6.37 -5.47 11.19
CA VAL A 41 7.03 -5.38 12.49
C VAL A 41 7.16 -3.90 12.86
N ASP A 42 6.45 -3.51 13.93
CA ASP A 42 6.48 -2.15 14.46
C ASP A 42 7.19 -2.14 15.82
N PRO A 43 8.17 -1.26 16.05
CA PRO A 43 8.93 -1.21 17.30
C PRO A 43 8.05 -0.96 18.54
N ARG A 44 6.92 -0.27 18.39
CA ARG A 44 5.95 -0.03 19.47
C ARG A 44 5.36 -1.32 20.05
N VAL A 45 5.37 -2.42 19.30
CA VAL A 45 4.93 -3.75 19.81
C VAL A 45 5.85 -4.22 20.94
N ALA A 46 7.18 -4.07 20.78
CA ALA A 46 8.13 -4.44 21.83
C ALA A 46 7.93 -3.59 23.10
N GLU A 47 7.63 -2.31 22.93
CA GLU A 47 7.32 -1.39 24.02
C GLU A 47 6.05 -1.82 24.77
N LEU A 48 4.95 -2.11 24.07
CA LEU A 48 3.71 -2.60 24.66
C LEU A 48 3.93 -3.95 25.39
N CYS A 49 4.79 -4.82 24.85
CA CYS A 49 5.12 -6.11 25.50
C CYS A 49 5.82 -5.93 26.84
N GLN A 50 6.61 -4.87 27.04
CA GLN A 50 7.22 -4.57 28.34
C GLN A 50 6.16 -4.23 29.41
N ILE A 51 5.07 -3.56 29.01
CA ILE A 51 3.99 -3.17 29.91
C ILE A 51 3.04 -4.35 30.22
N TYR A 52 2.57 -5.03 29.15
CA TYR A 52 1.48 -6.02 29.29
C TYR A 52 1.97 -7.46 29.47
N GLN A 53 3.23 -7.77 29.18
CA GLN A 53 3.82 -9.13 29.22
C GLN A 53 2.89 -10.16 28.57
N PRO A 54 2.51 -9.99 27.31
CA PRO A 54 1.46 -10.77 26.67
C PRO A 54 1.90 -12.23 26.45
N LYS A 55 0.93 -13.14 26.47
CA LYS A 55 1.15 -14.55 26.11
C LYS A 55 1.34 -14.76 24.61
N LYS A 56 0.86 -13.83 23.80
CA LYS A 56 0.90 -13.90 22.34
C LYS A 56 1.11 -12.52 21.72
N ILE A 57 1.89 -12.48 20.64
CA ILE A 57 2.09 -11.29 19.79
C ILE A 57 1.57 -11.64 18.40
N THR A 58 0.77 -10.74 17.82
CA THR A 58 0.25 -10.90 16.46
C THR A 58 0.48 -9.61 15.67
N HIS A 59 1.22 -9.72 14.57
CA HIS A 59 1.47 -8.61 13.66
C HIS A 59 0.39 -8.51 12.60
N ALA A 60 0.07 -7.30 12.18
CA ALA A 60 -0.67 -7.05 10.95
C ALA A 60 0.20 -7.42 9.73
N HIS A 61 -0.44 -7.72 8.61
CA HIS A 61 0.24 -8.14 7.39
C HIS A 61 -0.23 -7.32 6.20
N LEU A 62 0.71 -6.99 5.31
CA LEU A 62 0.38 -6.54 3.96
C LEU A 62 0.19 -7.77 3.05
N GLU A 63 -0.84 -7.74 2.23
CA GLU A 63 -1.06 -8.72 1.17
C GLU A 63 -0.30 -8.24 -0.07
N ILE A 64 0.83 -8.89 -0.37
CA ILE A 64 1.72 -8.55 -1.49
C ILE A 64 1.39 -9.45 -2.67
N VAL A 65 1.30 -8.83 -3.84
CA VAL A 65 0.92 -9.49 -5.09
C VAL A 65 2.06 -9.30 -6.10
N ASP A 66 2.73 -10.40 -6.50
CA ASP A 66 3.62 -10.37 -7.66
C ASP A 66 2.77 -10.41 -8.92
N THR A 67 2.77 -9.32 -9.67
CA THR A 67 1.97 -9.19 -10.89
C THR A 67 2.80 -9.53 -12.13
N PRO A 68 2.18 -9.94 -13.24
CA PRO A 68 2.90 -10.19 -14.47
C PRO A 68 3.57 -8.91 -14.99
N GLY A 69 4.85 -8.98 -15.38
CA GLY A 69 5.60 -7.84 -15.91
C GLY A 69 5.07 -7.34 -17.23
N LEU A 70 4.99 -6.01 -17.37
CA LEU A 70 4.69 -5.39 -18.65
C LEU A 70 5.86 -5.59 -19.62
N SER A 71 5.53 -5.63 -20.90
CA SER A 71 6.53 -5.64 -21.97
C SER A 71 6.74 -4.20 -22.45
N ARG A 72 8.00 -3.78 -22.66
CA ARG A 72 8.30 -2.48 -23.29
C ARG A 72 7.80 -2.38 -24.74
N SER A 73 7.44 -3.51 -25.37
CA SER A 73 6.82 -3.57 -26.71
C SER A 73 5.28 -3.50 -26.68
N HIS A 74 4.67 -3.33 -25.51
CA HIS A 74 3.22 -3.32 -25.25
C HIS A 74 2.47 -4.61 -25.60
N GLU A 75 3.16 -5.68 -26.02
CA GLU A 75 2.53 -6.96 -26.35
C GLU A 75 1.87 -7.60 -25.11
N GLY A 76 0.60 -7.96 -25.25
CA GLY A 76 -0.18 -8.61 -24.19
C GLY A 76 -0.42 -7.74 -22.96
N SER A 77 -0.22 -6.42 -23.06
CA SER A 77 -0.32 -5.50 -21.92
C SER A 77 -1.72 -5.38 -21.35
N ALA A 78 -2.78 -5.41 -22.15
CA ALA A 78 -4.16 -5.24 -21.68
C ALA A 78 -4.58 -6.26 -20.62
N ALA A 79 -4.30 -7.58 -20.84
CA ALA A 79 -4.63 -8.62 -19.87
C ALA A 79 -3.80 -8.50 -18.59
N LYS A 80 -2.54 -8.08 -18.69
CA LYS A 80 -1.66 -7.86 -17.54
C LYS A 80 -2.10 -6.63 -16.74
N LEU A 81 -2.44 -5.53 -17.41
CA LEU A 81 -2.97 -4.33 -16.79
C LEU A 81 -4.30 -4.60 -16.07
N ALA A 82 -5.17 -5.45 -16.62
CA ALA A 82 -6.39 -5.85 -15.92
C ALA A 82 -6.09 -6.54 -14.57
N LYS A 83 -5.06 -7.40 -14.50
CA LYS A 83 -4.63 -8.03 -13.24
C LYS A 83 -4.02 -7.03 -12.25
N ILE A 84 -3.20 -6.09 -12.75
CA ILE A 84 -2.59 -5.02 -11.95
C ILE A 84 -3.67 -4.11 -11.37
N ARG A 85 -4.78 -3.90 -12.09
CA ARG A 85 -5.89 -3.01 -11.71
C ARG A 85 -6.59 -3.44 -10.40
N GLU A 86 -6.51 -4.72 -10.03
CA GLU A 86 -7.06 -5.22 -8.77
C GLU A 86 -6.28 -4.77 -7.52
N ALA A 87 -5.02 -4.34 -7.67
CA ALA A 87 -4.24 -3.84 -6.56
C ALA A 87 -4.74 -2.45 -6.11
N GLY A 88 -4.77 -2.24 -4.79
CA GLY A 88 -5.17 -0.95 -4.21
C GLY A 88 -4.02 0.05 -4.07
N CYS A 89 -2.77 -0.44 -4.09
CA CYS A 89 -1.55 0.36 -4.09
C CYS A 89 -0.52 -0.32 -5.00
N LEU A 90 0.34 0.45 -5.65
CA LEU A 90 1.35 -0.05 -6.57
C LEU A 90 2.77 0.17 -6.01
N VAL A 91 3.59 -0.87 -6.04
CA VAL A 91 5.04 -0.76 -5.81
C VAL A 91 5.72 -0.97 -7.17
N LEU A 92 6.12 0.14 -7.79
CA LEU A 92 6.81 0.12 -9.07
C LEU A 92 8.28 -0.26 -8.88
N VAL A 93 8.71 -1.36 -9.47
CA VAL A 93 10.11 -1.78 -9.48
C VAL A 93 10.74 -1.41 -10.81
N VAL A 94 11.83 -0.64 -10.75
CA VAL A 94 12.57 -0.15 -11.92
C VAL A 94 14.00 -0.67 -11.86
N ALA A 95 14.51 -1.20 -12.98
CA ALA A 95 15.88 -1.67 -13.07
C ALA A 95 16.87 -0.51 -13.26
N ALA A 96 17.98 -0.54 -12.50
CA ALA A 96 19.14 0.32 -12.68
C ALA A 96 20.46 -0.46 -12.58
N PHE A 97 20.40 -1.77 -12.32
CA PHE A 97 21.56 -2.65 -12.10
C PHE A 97 22.24 -3.12 -13.39
N ASP A 98 21.57 -3.03 -14.53
CA ASP A 98 22.02 -3.57 -15.83
C ASP A 98 22.36 -2.47 -16.85
N GLY A 99 22.48 -1.22 -16.40
CA GLY A 99 22.70 -0.05 -17.26
C GLY A 99 21.42 0.49 -17.89
N SER A 100 20.24 0.00 -17.50
CA SER A 100 18.96 0.57 -17.91
C SER A 100 18.80 2.00 -17.42
N ASP A 101 18.11 2.83 -18.22
CA ASP A 101 17.73 4.17 -17.82
C ASP A 101 16.47 4.13 -16.93
N ALA A 102 16.69 4.11 -15.62
CA ALA A 102 15.63 4.04 -14.62
C ALA A 102 14.68 5.25 -14.71
N ALA A 103 15.18 6.44 -15.00
CA ALA A 103 14.35 7.63 -15.13
C ALA A 103 13.41 7.54 -16.34
N ALA A 104 13.94 7.11 -17.49
CA ALA A 104 13.12 6.88 -18.68
C ALA A 104 12.09 5.75 -18.47
N ASP A 105 12.44 4.68 -17.76
CA ASP A 105 11.50 3.58 -17.45
C ASP A 105 10.39 4.03 -16.48
N MET A 106 10.67 4.90 -15.51
CA MET A 106 9.64 5.49 -14.64
C MET A 106 8.62 6.29 -15.45
N VAL A 107 9.09 7.20 -16.31
CA VAL A 107 8.22 8.05 -17.15
C VAL A 107 7.38 7.18 -18.09
N ARG A 108 8.01 6.24 -18.78
CA ARG A 108 7.30 5.35 -19.72
C ARG A 108 6.26 4.48 -19.03
N PHE A 109 6.55 3.99 -17.82
CA PHE A 109 5.58 3.20 -17.06
C PHE A 109 4.36 4.03 -16.67
N ASP A 110 4.56 5.29 -16.28
CA ASP A 110 3.47 6.23 -15.99
C ASP A 110 2.61 6.51 -17.22
N GLU A 111 3.24 6.68 -18.40
CA GLU A 111 2.53 6.84 -19.67
C GLU A 111 1.68 5.58 -19.99
N ASP A 112 2.23 4.38 -19.80
CA ASP A 112 1.48 3.12 -20.00
C ASP A 112 0.24 3.02 -19.09
N LEU A 113 0.35 3.43 -17.83
CA LEU A 113 -0.77 3.44 -16.89
C LEU A 113 -1.83 4.49 -17.27
N LEU A 114 -1.37 5.68 -17.68
CA LEU A 114 -2.24 6.76 -18.12
C LEU A 114 -3.02 6.38 -19.38
N LEU A 115 -2.37 5.79 -20.37
CA LEU A 115 -3.02 5.27 -21.58
C LEU A 115 -4.07 4.21 -21.26
N ALA A 116 -3.77 3.31 -20.32
CA ALA A 116 -4.73 2.32 -19.88
C ALA A 116 -5.95 2.92 -19.16
N ASP A 117 -5.81 4.03 -18.50
CA ASP A 117 -6.93 4.75 -17.89
C ASP A 117 -7.73 5.54 -18.94
N LEU A 118 -7.05 6.16 -19.90
CA LEU A 118 -7.68 6.80 -21.05
C LEU A 118 -8.60 5.82 -21.80
N ASP A 119 -8.13 4.61 -22.09
CA ASP A 119 -8.91 3.57 -22.78
C ASP A 119 -10.20 3.24 -22.01
N VAL A 120 -10.11 3.10 -20.68
CA VAL A 120 -11.27 2.77 -19.83
C VAL A 120 -12.30 3.90 -19.85
N VAL A 121 -11.86 5.14 -19.63
CA VAL A 121 -12.75 6.31 -19.54
C VAL A 121 -13.36 6.61 -20.91
N THR A 122 -12.58 6.62 -21.99
CA THR A 122 -13.05 6.82 -23.36
C THR A 122 -14.08 5.77 -23.74
N GLY A 123 -13.79 4.49 -23.51
CA GLY A 123 -14.74 3.41 -23.81
C GLY A 123 -16.02 3.47 -22.98
N ARG A 124 -16.01 4.06 -21.77
CA ARG A 124 -17.24 4.32 -21.02
C ARG A 124 -18.03 5.47 -21.61
N ILE A 125 -17.39 6.58 -21.95
CA ILE A 125 -18.00 7.75 -22.56
C ILE A 125 -18.65 7.39 -23.90
N GLU A 126 -17.98 6.64 -24.76
CA GLU A 126 -18.56 6.17 -26.03
C GLU A 126 -19.82 5.36 -25.83
N ARG A 127 -19.79 4.40 -24.89
CA ARG A 127 -20.98 3.61 -24.53
C ARG A 127 -22.11 4.45 -23.98
N LEU A 128 -21.84 5.47 -23.16
CA LEU A 128 -22.85 6.40 -22.66
C LEU A 128 -23.48 7.19 -23.80
N ARG A 129 -22.67 7.78 -24.69
CA ARG A 129 -23.15 8.52 -25.84
C ARG A 129 -24.04 7.67 -26.74
N ASP A 130 -23.71 6.41 -26.96
CA ASP A 130 -24.54 5.49 -27.75
C ASP A 130 -25.84 5.08 -27.03
N GLN A 131 -25.82 4.97 -25.72
CA GLN A 131 -27.00 4.67 -24.92
C GLN A 131 -27.98 5.85 -24.87
N ILE A 132 -27.48 7.08 -24.78
CA ILE A 132 -28.28 8.32 -24.73
C ILE A 132 -29.05 8.55 -26.06
N LYS A 133 -28.50 8.11 -27.20
CA LYS A 133 -29.19 8.18 -28.51
C LYS A 133 -30.50 7.39 -28.56
N LYS A 134 -30.69 6.41 -27.68
CA LYS A 134 -31.86 5.56 -27.64
C LYS A 134 -32.83 6.04 -26.55
N PRO A 135 -34.17 6.06 -26.79
CA PRO A 135 -35.15 6.38 -25.76
C PRO A 135 -35.02 5.40 -24.58
N ARG A 136 -34.73 5.90 -23.38
CA ARG A 136 -34.61 5.09 -22.15
C ARG A 136 -35.12 5.85 -20.92
N PRO A 137 -35.69 5.14 -19.92
CA PRO A 137 -36.17 5.78 -18.69
C PRO A 137 -35.08 6.48 -17.87
N ASN A 138 -33.82 5.97 -17.94
CA ASN A 138 -32.67 6.45 -17.16
C ASN A 138 -31.76 7.43 -17.93
N ARG A 139 -32.30 8.11 -18.96
CA ARG A 139 -31.49 9.02 -19.79
C ARG A 139 -30.85 10.15 -18.99
N GLU A 140 -31.55 10.74 -18.03
CA GLU A 140 -30.99 11.81 -17.17
C GLU A 140 -29.81 11.34 -16.32
N GLU A 141 -29.81 10.09 -15.86
CA GLU A 141 -28.70 9.52 -15.11
C GLU A 141 -27.47 9.32 -16.00
N LEU A 142 -27.68 8.86 -17.25
CA LEU A 142 -26.62 8.70 -18.24
C LEU A 142 -26.02 10.04 -18.65
N ASP A 143 -26.85 11.06 -18.85
CA ASP A 143 -26.40 12.42 -19.17
C ASP A 143 -25.57 13.01 -18.02
N LYS A 144 -25.99 12.79 -16.75
CA LYS A 144 -25.22 13.21 -15.56
C LYS A 144 -23.87 12.51 -15.46
N GLU A 145 -23.85 11.19 -15.67
CA GLU A 145 -22.59 10.43 -15.65
C GLU A 145 -21.65 10.91 -16.74
N LEU A 146 -22.15 11.15 -17.96
CA LEU A 146 -21.37 11.69 -19.08
C LEU A 146 -20.73 13.04 -18.72
N ALA A 147 -21.52 13.96 -18.17
CA ALA A 147 -21.05 15.29 -17.75
C ALA A 147 -19.97 15.23 -16.64
N LEU A 148 -19.97 14.19 -15.78
CA LEU A 148 -18.93 13.97 -14.77
C LEU A 148 -17.64 13.41 -15.39
N LEU A 149 -17.73 12.55 -16.42
CA LEU A 149 -16.58 11.87 -17.00
C LEU A 149 -15.84 12.70 -18.05
N GLU A 150 -16.51 13.55 -18.82
CA GLU A 150 -15.87 14.34 -19.87
C GLU A 150 -14.74 15.26 -19.37
N PRO A 151 -14.88 15.98 -18.24
CA PRO A 151 -13.75 16.75 -17.68
C PRO A 151 -12.58 15.87 -17.25
N LEU A 152 -12.85 14.66 -16.71
CA LEU A 152 -11.82 13.72 -16.29
C LEU A 152 -11.05 13.16 -17.50
N LEU A 153 -11.76 12.88 -18.60
CA LEU A 153 -11.11 12.50 -19.85
C LEU A 153 -10.17 13.60 -20.35
N ALA A 154 -10.61 14.86 -20.35
CA ALA A 154 -9.78 15.99 -20.77
C ALA A 154 -8.51 16.16 -19.91
N THR A 155 -8.62 15.90 -18.60
CA THR A 155 -7.46 15.87 -17.68
C THR A 155 -6.47 14.78 -18.08
N LEU A 156 -6.94 13.55 -18.28
CA LEU A 156 -6.11 12.42 -18.68
C LEU A 156 -5.47 12.64 -20.06
N GLU A 157 -6.22 13.18 -21.03
CA GLU A 157 -5.71 13.55 -22.37
C GLU A 157 -4.61 14.61 -22.31
N SER A 158 -4.63 15.48 -21.29
CA SER A 158 -3.55 16.47 -21.06
C SER A 158 -2.28 15.87 -20.43
N GLY A 159 -2.25 14.55 -20.20
CA GLY A 159 -1.13 13.86 -19.57
C GLY A 159 -1.10 13.95 -18.04
N ARG A 160 -2.15 14.48 -17.40
CA ARG A 160 -2.20 14.64 -15.92
C ARG A 160 -2.94 13.49 -15.26
N PRO A 161 -2.31 12.83 -14.24
CA PRO A 161 -2.98 11.79 -13.47
C PRO A 161 -4.03 12.38 -12.52
N LEU A 162 -5.14 11.66 -12.29
CA LEU A 162 -6.27 12.17 -11.53
C LEU A 162 -5.98 12.39 -10.04
N HIS A 163 -4.98 11.72 -9.45
CA HIS A 163 -4.58 11.96 -8.05
C HIS A 163 -4.01 13.36 -7.80
N GLN A 164 -3.67 14.13 -8.85
CA GLN A 164 -3.20 15.51 -8.74
C GLN A 164 -4.37 16.52 -8.84
N GLU A 165 -5.59 16.06 -9.08
CA GLU A 165 -6.77 16.90 -9.24
C GLU A 165 -7.70 16.80 -8.01
N GLU A 166 -8.35 17.90 -7.68
CA GLU A 166 -9.41 17.90 -6.67
C GLU A 166 -10.72 17.39 -7.30
N LEU A 167 -10.99 16.10 -7.14
CA LEU A 167 -12.21 15.49 -7.64
C LEU A 167 -13.40 15.85 -6.73
N SER A 168 -14.55 16.17 -7.34
CA SER A 168 -15.80 16.27 -6.60
C SER A 168 -16.20 14.87 -6.04
N VAL A 169 -17.06 14.87 -5.00
CA VAL A 169 -17.58 13.61 -4.42
C VAL A 169 -18.29 12.77 -5.47
N GLU A 170 -19.04 13.43 -6.37
CA GLU A 170 -19.76 12.81 -7.47
C GLU A 170 -18.80 12.21 -8.51
N GLN A 171 -17.74 12.91 -8.88
CA GLN A 171 -16.71 12.41 -9.81
C GLN A 171 -15.99 11.21 -9.23
N ALA A 172 -15.50 11.29 -7.98
CA ALA A 172 -14.84 10.18 -7.31
C ALA A 172 -15.75 8.94 -7.20
N ARG A 173 -17.05 9.15 -6.96
CA ARG A 173 -18.04 8.07 -6.95
C ARG A 173 -18.26 7.45 -8.34
N ALA A 174 -18.32 8.27 -9.38
CA ALA A 174 -18.54 7.83 -10.77
C ALA A 174 -17.41 6.92 -11.28
N ILE A 175 -16.15 7.23 -10.94
CA ILE A 175 -14.98 6.47 -11.41
C ILE A 175 -14.53 5.35 -10.47
N ARG A 176 -15.09 5.26 -9.27
CA ARG A 176 -14.69 4.26 -8.25
C ARG A 176 -14.64 2.83 -8.76
N SER A 177 -15.61 2.45 -9.60
CA SER A 177 -15.69 1.10 -10.19
C SER A 177 -14.65 0.85 -11.29
N PHE A 178 -14.03 1.90 -11.83
CA PHE A 178 -13.03 1.79 -12.91
C PHE A 178 -11.66 1.40 -12.37
N GLN A 179 -11.41 1.64 -11.07
CA GLN A 179 -10.15 1.35 -10.40
C GLN A 179 -8.95 1.90 -11.18
N LEU A 180 -9.04 3.18 -11.57
CA LEU A 180 -8.04 3.84 -12.40
C LEU A 180 -6.67 3.82 -11.72
N PHE A 181 -5.61 3.63 -12.51
CA PHE A 181 -4.25 3.61 -12.01
C PHE A 181 -3.79 4.97 -11.53
N SER A 182 -4.23 6.02 -12.21
CA SER A 182 -3.93 7.42 -11.88
C SER A 182 -4.51 7.88 -10.54
N GLU A 183 -5.40 7.09 -9.90
CA GLU A 183 -5.90 7.34 -8.55
C GLU A 183 -5.17 6.53 -7.48
N LYS A 184 -4.36 5.53 -7.87
CA LYS A 184 -3.74 4.62 -6.92
C LYS A 184 -2.51 5.23 -6.25
N PRO A 185 -2.42 5.14 -4.92
CA PRO A 185 -1.18 5.44 -4.23
C PRO A 185 -0.06 4.50 -4.68
N ARG A 186 1.18 5.00 -4.68
CA ARG A 186 2.32 4.22 -5.14
C ARG A 186 3.62 4.56 -4.42
N LEU A 187 4.56 3.61 -4.47
CA LEU A 187 5.94 3.74 -4.06
C LEU A 187 6.83 3.21 -5.19
N ILE A 188 7.99 3.82 -5.40
CA ILE A 188 8.96 3.37 -6.39
C ILE A 188 10.14 2.67 -5.69
N VAL A 189 10.52 1.50 -6.18
CA VAL A 189 11.74 0.79 -5.79
C VAL A 189 12.67 0.74 -7.00
N VAL A 190 13.78 1.44 -6.92
CA VAL A 190 14.85 1.35 -7.94
C VAL A 190 15.78 0.21 -7.54
N ASN A 191 15.83 -0.83 -8.35
CA ASN A 191 16.71 -1.97 -8.17
C ASN A 191 18.09 -1.64 -8.74
N VAL A 192 19.05 -1.37 -7.86
CA VAL A 192 20.41 -0.95 -8.18
C VAL A 192 21.38 -2.12 -8.15
N ALA A 193 22.57 -1.94 -8.73
CA ALA A 193 23.67 -2.91 -8.63
C ALA A 193 24.19 -3.00 -7.17
N ASP A 194 24.85 -4.11 -6.85
CA ASP A 194 25.30 -4.41 -5.48
C ASP A 194 26.39 -3.46 -4.99
N ASP A 195 27.16 -2.87 -5.92
CA ASP A 195 28.24 -1.91 -5.69
C ASP A 195 27.85 -0.44 -5.92
N ASP A 196 26.56 -0.16 -6.17
CA ASP A 196 26.07 1.19 -6.44
C ASP A 196 25.96 2.00 -5.13
N ALA A 197 26.89 2.91 -4.91
CA ALA A 197 26.95 3.76 -3.74
C ALA A 197 26.13 5.07 -3.87
N ASP A 198 25.84 5.53 -5.10
CA ASP A 198 25.13 6.78 -5.36
C ASP A 198 23.65 6.54 -5.64
N THR A 199 22.90 6.19 -4.61
CA THR A 199 21.48 5.91 -4.71
C THR A 199 20.61 7.17 -4.67
N ASP A 200 21.11 8.27 -4.15
CA ASP A 200 20.35 9.52 -3.97
C ASP A 200 20.03 10.22 -5.30
N ARG A 201 20.81 9.93 -6.36
CA ARG A 201 20.58 10.48 -7.71
C ARG A 201 19.19 10.18 -8.27
N PHE A 202 18.56 9.08 -7.83
CA PHE A 202 17.24 8.70 -8.29
C PHE A 202 16.11 9.53 -7.67
N ALA A 203 16.33 10.12 -6.51
CA ALA A 203 15.28 10.89 -5.81
C ALA A 203 14.77 12.08 -6.63
N ALA A 204 15.65 12.70 -7.45
CA ALA A 204 15.28 13.82 -8.32
C ALA A 204 14.32 13.44 -9.46
N HIS A 205 14.21 12.14 -9.78
CA HIS A 205 13.36 11.60 -10.85
C HIS A 205 12.01 11.07 -10.35
N ALA A 206 11.80 11.04 -9.04
CA ALA A 206 10.51 10.63 -8.48
C ALA A 206 9.43 11.66 -8.82
N PRO A 207 8.23 11.22 -9.27
CA PRO A 207 7.11 12.13 -9.45
C PRO A 207 6.76 12.85 -8.14
N PRO A 208 6.21 14.08 -8.19
CA PRO A 208 5.83 14.82 -7.00
C PRO A 208 4.92 14.00 -6.06
N GLY A 209 5.27 13.94 -4.78
CA GLY A 209 4.49 13.21 -3.78
C GLY A 209 4.64 11.69 -3.80
N VAL A 210 5.47 11.14 -4.68
CA VAL A 210 5.75 9.70 -4.75
C VAL A 210 7.07 9.39 -4.04
N GLU A 211 7.02 8.50 -3.05
CA GLU A 211 8.20 8.06 -2.34
C GLU A 211 9.02 7.08 -3.18
N LEU A 212 10.36 7.21 -3.13
CA LEU A 212 11.29 6.36 -3.86
C LEU A 212 12.32 5.74 -2.89
N ALA A 213 12.60 4.45 -3.07
CA ALA A 213 13.68 3.73 -2.41
C ALA A 213 14.62 3.10 -3.45
N ALA A 214 15.93 3.31 -3.31
CA ALA A 214 16.91 2.57 -4.11
C ALA A 214 17.46 1.39 -3.28
N VAL A 215 17.43 0.19 -3.86
CA VAL A 215 17.73 -1.07 -3.17
C VAL A 215 18.43 -2.03 -4.12
N SER A 216 19.56 -2.58 -3.73
CA SER A 216 20.13 -3.75 -4.42
C SER A 216 19.37 -5.00 -4.00
N LEU A 217 18.32 -5.37 -4.75
CA LEU A 217 17.42 -6.46 -4.38
C LEU A 217 18.12 -7.82 -4.34
N ASN A 218 19.11 -8.03 -5.20
CA ASN A 218 19.84 -9.29 -5.29
C ASN A 218 20.71 -9.49 -4.04
N LEU A 219 21.43 -8.45 -3.63
CA LEU A 219 22.22 -8.44 -2.41
C LEU A 219 21.31 -8.65 -1.18
N GLN A 220 20.20 -7.90 -1.06
CA GLN A 220 19.31 -8.01 0.10
C GLN A 220 18.69 -9.40 0.20
N LEU A 221 18.28 -10.01 -0.90
CA LEU A 221 17.76 -11.38 -0.91
C LEU A 221 18.84 -12.40 -0.55
N GLY A 222 20.09 -12.21 -1.02
CA GLY A 222 21.23 -13.03 -0.65
C GLY A 222 21.52 -12.96 0.85
N LEU A 223 21.58 -11.76 1.41
CA LEU A 223 21.79 -11.52 2.84
C LEU A 223 20.67 -12.12 3.72
N ALA A 224 19.43 -12.06 3.26
CA ALA A 224 18.29 -12.64 3.98
C ALA A 224 18.31 -14.17 4.06
N LYS A 225 19.06 -14.83 3.21
CA LYS A 225 19.25 -16.30 3.20
C LYS A 225 20.45 -16.77 4.03
N MET A 226 21.28 -15.85 4.51
CA MET A 226 22.41 -16.16 5.39
C MET A 226 21.96 -16.30 6.84
N PRO A 227 22.62 -17.18 7.64
CA PRO A 227 22.53 -17.13 9.10
C PRO A 227 22.91 -15.75 9.64
N ASP A 228 22.31 -15.34 10.77
CA ASP A 228 22.45 -13.98 11.29
C ASP A 228 23.92 -13.61 11.61
N ASP A 229 24.67 -14.55 12.22
CA ASP A 229 26.10 -14.37 12.56
C ASP A 229 26.97 -14.23 11.32
N GLU A 230 26.79 -15.06 10.32
CA GLU A 230 27.50 -14.99 9.03
C GLU A 230 27.17 -13.70 8.27
N ARG A 231 25.90 -13.28 8.31
CA ARG A 231 25.44 -12.05 7.65
C ARG A 231 26.08 -10.80 8.26
N GLU A 232 26.14 -10.74 9.61
CA GLU A 232 26.76 -9.61 10.33
C GLU A 232 28.26 -9.50 10.03
N GLU A 233 28.97 -10.64 10.01
CA GLU A 233 30.39 -10.70 9.68
C GLU A 233 30.63 -10.26 8.23
N PHE A 234 29.88 -10.81 7.27
CA PHE A 234 29.96 -10.47 5.86
C PHE A 234 29.72 -8.97 5.61
N CYS A 235 28.65 -8.43 6.20
CA CYS A 235 28.35 -6.99 6.06
C CYS A 235 29.48 -6.11 6.61
N ARG A 236 30.07 -6.50 7.74
CA ARG A 236 31.19 -5.76 8.36
C ARG A 236 32.44 -5.80 7.48
N GLU A 237 32.82 -6.97 6.97
CA GLU A 237 33.99 -7.15 6.11
C GLU A 237 33.87 -6.39 4.79
N MET A 238 32.68 -6.44 4.19
CA MET A 238 32.39 -5.79 2.90
C MET A 238 32.03 -4.31 3.05
N GLY A 239 31.90 -3.78 4.27
CA GLY A 239 31.49 -2.39 4.52
C GLY A 239 30.05 -2.11 4.08
N LEU A 240 29.20 -3.12 4.02
CA LEU A 240 27.80 -3.01 3.56
C LEU A 240 26.87 -2.54 4.67
N ARG A 241 25.90 -1.75 4.28
CA ARG A 241 24.75 -1.37 5.14
C ARG A 241 23.48 -1.93 4.51
N PRO A 242 23.03 -3.14 4.94
CA PRO A 242 21.81 -3.72 4.40
C PRO A 242 20.62 -2.80 4.67
N MET A 243 19.69 -2.73 3.72
CA MET A 243 18.44 -2.03 3.94
C MET A 243 17.58 -2.83 4.94
N ASP A 244 16.99 -2.13 5.89
CA ASP A 244 16.01 -2.74 6.79
C ASP A 244 14.73 -3.10 6.01
N ARG A 245 14.51 -4.40 5.80
CA ARG A 245 13.32 -4.95 5.13
C ARG A 245 12.03 -4.46 5.80
N GLU A 246 12.03 -4.41 7.11
CA GLU A 246 10.87 -3.99 7.89
C GLU A 246 10.60 -2.50 7.72
N ALA A 247 11.66 -1.69 7.58
CA ALA A 247 11.50 -0.28 7.22
C ALA A 247 10.87 -0.11 5.83
N LEU A 248 11.26 -0.91 4.83
CA LEU A 248 10.65 -0.86 3.51
C LEU A 248 9.17 -1.31 3.56
N ILE A 249 8.84 -2.35 4.31
CA ILE A 249 7.44 -2.78 4.51
C ILE A 249 6.61 -1.66 5.14
N ARG A 250 7.13 -0.96 6.16
CA ARG A 250 6.46 0.21 6.76
C ARG A 250 6.29 1.36 5.76
N ARG A 251 7.28 1.63 4.92
CA ARG A 251 7.16 2.63 3.84
C ARG A 251 6.08 2.26 2.85
N ILE A 252 5.99 0.99 2.43
CA ILE A 252 4.91 0.48 1.57
C ILE A 252 3.54 0.64 2.24
N MET A 253 3.43 0.32 3.53
CA MET A 253 2.21 0.55 4.31
C MET A 253 1.80 2.03 4.28
N ASN A 254 2.74 2.93 4.57
CA ASN A 254 2.47 4.37 4.59
C ASN A 254 2.08 4.91 3.20
N ALA A 255 2.77 4.47 2.16
CA ALA A 255 2.46 4.80 0.76
C ALA A 255 1.06 4.30 0.37
N SER A 256 0.62 3.17 0.92
CA SER A 256 -0.72 2.63 0.68
C SER A 256 -1.84 3.34 1.46
N GLU A 257 -1.54 4.48 2.10
CA GLU A 257 -2.47 5.23 2.96
C GLU A 257 -3.04 4.40 4.12
N GLN A 258 -2.28 3.43 4.60
CA GLN A 258 -2.62 2.64 5.77
C GLN A 258 -1.77 3.06 6.98
N MET A 259 -2.28 2.76 8.16
CA MET A 259 -1.61 2.98 9.43
C MET A 259 -1.96 1.88 10.42
N LEU A 260 -1.24 1.85 11.54
CA LEU A 260 -1.45 0.85 12.59
C LEU A 260 -2.20 1.43 13.79
N PHE A 261 -3.16 0.67 14.28
CA PHE A 261 -3.67 0.78 15.63
C PHE A 261 -3.43 -0.54 16.39
N PHE A 262 -3.61 -0.53 17.68
CA PHE A 262 -3.24 -1.63 18.56
C PHE A 262 -4.40 -2.08 19.43
N THR A 263 -4.40 -3.34 19.78
CA THR A 263 -5.09 -3.87 20.96
C THR A 263 -4.04 -4.49 21.85
N ALA A 264 -4.06 -4.18 23.14
CA ALA A 264 -3.03 -4.61 24.08
C ALA A 264 -3.65 -5.15 25.38
N GLY A 265 -3.11 -6.26 25.89
CA GLY A 265 -3.50 -6.88 27.13
C GLY A 265 -2.63 -8.11 27.43
N GLU A 266 -2.78 -8.69 28.63
CA GLU A 266 -2.01 -9.87 29.08
C GLU A 266 -2.19 -11.12 28.19
N LYS A 267 -3.29 -11.24 27.48
CA LYS A 267 -3.53 -12.36 26.57
C LYS A 267 -2.81 -12.18 25.25
N GLU A 268 -2.91 -10.99 24.67
CA GLU A 268 -2.36 -10.70 23.36
C GLU A 268 -2.05 -9.20 23.22
N VAL A 269 -0.92 -8.89 22.57
CA VAL A 269 -0.65 -7.61 21.95
C VAL A 269 -0.73 -7.83 20.44
N ARG A 270 -1.56 -7.02 19.77
CA ARG A 270 -1.81 -7.18 18.35
C ARG A 270 -1.85 -5.84 17.64
N THR A 271 -1.22 -5.79 16.46
CA THR A 271 -1.34 -4.67 15.52
C THR A 271 -2.44 -4.92 14.51
N TRP A 272 -3.10 -3.85 14.08
CA TRP A 272 -4.18 -3.87 13.12
C TRP A 272 -3.95 -2.80 12.07
N LEU A 273 -4.25 -3.13 10.82
CA LEU A 273 -4.24 -2.17 9.72
C LEU A 273 -5.58 -1.47 9.59
N ILE A 274 -5.52 -0.15 9.42
CA ILE A 274 -6.67 0.66 9.04
C ILE A 274 -6.22 1.69 7.99
N ARG A 275 -7.12 2.10 7.10
CA ARG A 275 -6.88 3.21 6.19
C ARG A 275 -6.81 4.52 6.97
N LYS A 276 -5.94 5.45 6.58
CA LYS A 276 -5.91 6.82 7.13
C LYS A 276 -7.29 7.46 6.97
N GLY A 277 -7.81 8.06 8.04
CA GLY A 277 -9.17 8.57 8.10
C GLY A 277 -10.24 7.55 8.49
N GLY A 278 -9.86 6.28 8.70
CA GLY A 278 -10.79 5.24 9.18
C GLY A 278 -11.29 5.50 10.60
N THR A 279 -12.51 5.08 10.87
CA THR A 279 -13.26 5.37 12.10
C THR A 279 -13.16 4.26 13.14
N ALA A 280 -13.53 4.56 14.39
CA ALA A 280 -13.54 3.59 15.49
C ALA A 280 -14.47 2.39 15.21
N VAL A 281 -15.60 2.59 14.53
CA VAL A 281 -16.49 1.49 14.16
C VAL A 281 -15.87 0.62 13.04
N GLU A 282 -15.13 1.22 12.10
CA GLU A 282 -14.38 0.47 11.09
C GLU A 282 -13.23 -0.32 11.72
N ALA A 283 -12.51 0.28 12.68
CA ALA A 283 -11.51 -0.42 13.47
C ALA A 283 -12.10 -1.61 14.23
N ALA A 284 -13.26 -1.43 14.87
CA ALA A 284 -13.99 -2.50 15.54
C ALA A 284 -14.37 -3.62 14.56
N GLY A 285 -14.84 -3.29 13.37
CA GLY A 285 -15.15 -4.25 12.31
C GLY A 285 -13.92 -5.02 11.80
N GLY A 286 -12.76 -4.36 11.76
CA GLY A 286 -11.48 -4.99 11.44
C GLY A 286 -11.04 -6.01 12.49
N ILE A 287 -11.37 -5.78 13.78
CA ILE A 287 -11.12 -6.74 14.87
C ILE A 287 -12.10 -7.91 14.80
N HIS A 288 -13.39 -7.62 14.78
CA HIS A 288 -14.47 -8.59 14.62
C HIS A 288 -15.78 -7.90 14.20
N THR A 289 -16.54 -8.52 13.30
CA THR A 289 -17.80 -7.94 12.81
C THR A 289 -18.81 -7.66 13.92
N ASP A 290 -18.89 -8.52 14.94
CA ASP A 290 -19.81 -8.33 16.09
C ASP A 290 -19.47 -7.09 16.90
N LEU A 291 -18.18 -6.70 16.99
CA LEU A 291 -17.77 -5.49 17.68
C LEU A 291 -18.27 -4.22 16.98
N ALA A 292 -18.33 -4.24 15.64
CA ALA A 292 -18.90 -3.14 14.87
C ALA A 292 -20.43 -3.08 15.01
N HIS A 293 -21.11 -4.22 14.94
CA HIS A 293 -22.57 -4.29 15.09
C HIS A 293 -23.05 -3.86 16.48
N GLY A 294 -22.36 -4.35 17.51
CA GLY A 294 -22.69 -4.04 18.91
C GLY A 294 -21.96 -2.82 19.46
N PHE A 295 -21.32 -2.00 18.63
CA PHE A 295 -20.46 -0.91 19.07
C PHE A 295 -21.16 0.08 19.98
N ILE A 296 -20.62 0.28 21.19
CA ILE A 296 -21.10 1.29 22.15
C ILE A 296 -20.14 2.50 22.12
N ARG A 297 -18.86 2.24 22.39
CA ARG A 297 -17.77 3.23 22.39
C ARG A 297 -16.40 2.55 22.35
N ALA A 298 -15.38 3.31 21.98
CA ALA A 298 -13.98 2.92 22.12
C ALA A 298 -13.33 3.63 23.30
N GLU A 299 -12.62 2.92 24.16
CA GLU A 299 -11.65 3.51 25.07
C GLU A 299 -10.32 3.56 24.33
N VAL A 300 -9.73 4.75 24.24
CA VAL A 300 -8.56 5.05 23.41
C VAL A 300 -7.45 5.60 24.29
N MET A 301 -6.29 5.01 24.20
CA MET A 301 -5.01 5.50 24.75
C MET A 301 -4.00 5.60 23.62
N THR A 302 -2.90 6.32 23.79
CA THR A 302 -1.78 6.28 22.85
C THR A 302 -0.67 5.37 23.37
N VAL A 303 0.07 4.71 22.45
CA VAL A 303 1.29 4.00 22.85
C VAL A 303 2.25 4.94 23.59
N ALA A 304 2.39 6.18 23.12
CA ALA A 304 3.26 7.17 23.74
C ALA A 304 2.89 7.46 25.21
N ASP A 305 1.60 7.59 25.54
CA ASP A 305 1.16 7.80 26.92
C ASP A 305 1.39 6.55 27.79
N LEU A 306 1.13 5.37 27.24
CA LEU A 306 1.41 4.11 27.93
C LEU A 306 2.90 3.96 28.26
N MET A 307 3.78 4.27 27.32
CA MET A 307 5.24 4.22 27.55
C MET A 307 5.70 5.25 28.59
N ARG A 308 5.18 6.47 28.50
CA ARG A 308 5.52 7.56 29.43
C ARG A 308 5.08 7.28 30.85
N LEU A 309 3.92 6.62 31.06
CA LEU A 309 3.31 6.41 32.37
C LEU A 309 3.47 4.98 32.89
N GLY A 310 3.92 4.05 32.07
CA GLY A 310 4.26 2.69 32.44
C GLY A 310 3.07 1.73 32.65
N SER A 311 1.83 2.21 32.67
CA SER A 311 0.65 1.34 32.82
C SER A 311 -0.65 2.01 32.40
N GLU A 312 -1.65 1.20 32.01
CA GLU A 312 -3.01 1.63 31.74
C GLU A 312 -3.66 2.34 32.95
N ARG A 313 -3.35 1.86 34.18
CA ARG A 313 -3.84 2.48 35.41
C ARG A 313 -3.39 3.93 35.55
N GLU A 314 -2.13 4.20 35.28
CA GLU A 314 -1.57 5.54 35.35
C GLU A 314 -2.12 6.43 34.23
N VAL A 315 -2.32 5.91 33.02
CA VAL A 315 -2.98 6.62 31.92
C VAL A 315 -4.40 7.06 32.32
N LYS A 316 -5.16 6.17 32.95
CA LYS A 316 -6.49 6.47 33.50
C LYS A 316 -6.43 7.52 34.62
N ALA A 317 -5.49 7.37 35.55
CA ALA A 317 -5.33 8.30 36.68
C ALA A 317 -5.00 9.75 36.22
N HIS A 318 -4.29 9.89 35.09
CA HIS A 318 -3.97 11.16 34.47
C HIS A 318 -5.05 11.67 33.51
N ASN A 319 -6.21 11.01 33.41
CA ASN A 319 -7.32 11.35 32.51
C ASN A 319 -6.94 11.37 31.01
N LEU A 320 -5.97 10.55 30.59
CA LEU A 320 -5.51 10.44 29.21
C LEU A 320 -6.21 9.30 28.44
N MET A 321 -6.95 8.43 29.13
CA MET A 321 -7.85 7.50 28.47
C MET A 321 -9.12 8.21 28.02
N ARG A 322 -9.30 8.28 26.71
CA ARG A 322 -10.44 8.93 26.06
C ARG A 322 -11.56 7.94 25.82
N LYS A 323 -12.80 8.41 25.88
CA LYS A 323 -13.99 7.62 25.50
C LYS A 323 -14.55 8.21 24.23
N GLU A 324 -14.40 7.48 23.15
CA GLU A 324 -14.67 7.95 21.80
C GLU A 324 -15.92 7.26 21.21
N HIS A 325 -16.65 7.99 20.39
CA HIS A 325 -17.83 7.49 19.69
C HIS A 325 -17.44 6.78 18.37
N LYS A 326 -18.40 6.19 17.69
CA LYS A 326 -18.19 5.37 16.49
C LYS A 326 -17.52 6.10 15.32
N GLU A 327 -17.67 7.43 15.23
CA GLU A 327 -17.13 8.28 14.16
C GLU A 327 -15.76 8.88 14.48
N TYR A 328 -15.19 8.56 15.65
CA TYR A 328 -13.84 8.98 15.99
C TYR A 328 -12.85 8.47 14.94
N VAL A 329 -12.05 9.37 14.38
CA VAL A 329 -11.02 9.04 13.39
C VAL A 329 -9.78 8.53 14.12
N ILE A 330 -9.47 7.25 13.91
CA ILE A 330 -8.32 6.57 14.50
C ILE A 330 -7.03 7.29 14.12
N GLN A 331 -6.12 7.40 15.08
CA GLN A 331 -4.78 7.94 14.88
C GLN A 331 -3.74 6.82 14.91
N ASP A 332 -2.62 7.01 14.19
CA ASP A 332 -1.52 6.05 14.23
C ASP A 332 -0.95 5.96 15.65
N GLY A 333 -0.88 4.74 16.18
CA GLY A 333 -0.44 4.49 17.55
C GLY A 333 -1.55 4.50 18.61
N ASP A 334 -2.83 4.64 18.22
CA ASP A 334 -3.94 4.44 19.15
C ASP A 334 -4.00 2.98 19.64
N VAL A 335 -4.19 2.81 20.93
CA VAL A 335 -4.48 1.52 21.59
C VAL A 335 -5.95 1.51 21.95
N LEU A 336 -6.71 0.57 21.37
CA LEU A 336 -8.16 0.53 21.45
C LEU A 336 -8.66 -0.60 22.35
N PHE A 337 -9.65 -0.28 23.16
CA PHE A 337 -10.54 -1.23 23.82
C PHE A 337 -11.99 -0.95 23.41
N ILE A 338 -12.60 -1.88 22.68
CA ILE A 338 -13.96 -1.71 22.15
C ILE A 338 -14.98 -2.23 23.18
N GLN A 339 -15.86 -1.36 23.62
CA GLN A 339 -17.03 -1.72 24.41
C GLN A 339 -18.21 -1.97 23.46
N HIS A 340 -18.81 -3.15 23.57
CA HIS A 340 -19.92 -3.57 22.71
C HIS A 340 -21.01 -4.30 23.52
N ASN A 341 -22.21 -4.32 22.99
CA ASN A 341 -23.26 -5.22 23.43
C ASN A 341 -23.11 -6.58 22.75
N SER A 342 -23.35 -7.64 23.51
CA SER A 342 -23.37 -9.03 23.04
C SER A 342 -24.59 -9.27 22.16
#